data_2ec84259fcccc1c14ae11ed761548408
#
_entry.id   2ec84259fcccc1c14ae11ed761548408
#
_cell.length_a   1.000
_cell.length_b   1.000
_cell.length_c   1.000
_cell.angle_alpha   90.00
_cell.angle_beta   90.00
_cell.angle_gamma   90.00
#
_symmetry.space_group_name_H-M   'P 1'
#
loop_
_entity.id
_entity.type
_entity.pdbx_description
1 polymer ?
#
loop_
_entity_poly.entity_id
_entity_poly.type
_entity_poly.pdbx_seq_one_letter_code
_entity_poly.pdbx_strand_id
1 'polypeptide(L)'
;MKIRRKISLGFIIIGSILFLSSAIAVFEFSRMRKSVTRLMTANINSINTSRKLMELTEEYNFILLGRVIIDSSIKAEEILYDERFDEYIASIRKNFTNDSERATADSLAHSYSRYLAVISNSRAVMQQDYQARKEWYEKSLTPVYTDLRKYKKDLGMLTQTALAQNSTELQEGYYRSIMPGIIAVGVGIVLVLLFHFFINSFVITPLLKISKGIKNYREFRKSYTVTLDNDDELDDMNGEVRSIIEEN
;
A
#
# COMPACT_ATOMS: atom_id res chain seq x y z
N MET A 1 19.04 -8.31 -44.68
CA MET A 1 18.60 -9.12 -43.52
C MET A 1 17.23 -9.68 -43.83
N LYS A 2 17.00 -11.00 -43.68
CA LYS A 2 15.74 -11.67 -44.05
C LYS A 2 14.52 -11.05 -43.35
N ILE A 3 13.44 -10.90 -44.10
CA ILE A 3 12.17 -10.29 -43.58
C ILE A 3 11.66 -11.01 -42.33
N ARG A 4 11.71 -12.36 -42.35
CA ARG A 4 11.35 -13.18 -41.20
C ARG A 4 12.10 -12.78 -39.92
N ARG A 5 13.41 -12.47 -40.03
CA ARG A 5 14.21 -12.02 -38.87
C ARG A 5 13.84 -10.61 -38.42
N LYS A 6 13.54 -9.68 -39.37
CA LYS A 6 13.11 -8.29 -39.04
C LYS A 6 11.80 -8.31 -38.28
N ILE A 7 10.83 -9.08 -38.76
CA ILE A 7 9.50 -9.19 -38.10
C ILE A 7 9.62 -9.87 -36.73
N SER A 8 10.32 -11.01 -36.64
CA SER A 8 10.53 -11.75 -35.39
C SER A 8 11.21 -10.87 -34.32
N LEU A 9 12.24 -10.10 -34.73
CA LEU A 9 12.97 -9.23 -33.83
C LEU A 9 12.08 -8.11 -33.30
N GLY A 10 11.22 -7.51 -34.14
CA GLY A 10 10.24 -6.53 -33.72
C GLY A 10 9.27 -7.07 -32.66
N PHE A 11 8.71 -8.27 -32.87
CA PHE A 11 7.84 -8.94 -31.90
C PHE A 11 8.57 -9.25 -30.59
N ILE A 12 9.81 -9.73 -30.64
CA ILE A 12 10.61 -10.03 -29.46
C ILE A 12 10.88 -8.77 -28.65
N ILE A 13 11.24 -7.66 -29.30
CA ILE A 13 11.50 -6.39 -28.62
C ILE A 13 10.23 -5.88 -27.91
N ILE A 14 9.10 -5.82 -28.64
CA ILE A 14 7.82 -5.38 -28.06
C ILE A 14 7.40 -6.28 -26.90
N GLY A 15 7.44 -7.60 -27.10
CA GLY A 15 7.11 -8.58 -26.08
C GLY A 15 7.99 -8.47 -24.84
N SER A 16 9.30 -8.28 -25.01
CA SER A 16 10.24 -8.12 -23.90
C SER A 16 9.98 -6.84 -23.11
N ILE A 17 9.72 -5.72 -23.76
CA ILE A 17 9.39 -4.46 -23.09
C ILE A 17 8.10 -4.57 -22.30
N LEU A 18 7.04 -5.13 -22.90
CA LEU A 18 5.75 -5.33 -22.23
C LEU A 18 5.86 -6.30 -21.06
N PHE A 19 6.62 -7.39 -21.22
CA PHE A 19 6.84 -8.37 -20.15
C PHE A 19 7.60 -7.76 -18.97
N LEU A 20 8.70 -7.05 -19.20
CA LEU A 20 9.49 -6.38 -18.16
C LEU A 20 8.65 -5.33 -17.43
N SER A 21 7.92 -4.50 -18.17
CA SER A 21 7.04 -3.47 -17.58
C SER A 21 5.93 -4.09 -16.73
N SER A 22 5.33 -5.19 -17.19
CA SER A 22 4.32 -5.92 -16.43
C SER A 22 4.90 -6.54 -15.15
N ALA A 23 6.09 -7.14 -15.22
CA ALA A 23 6.76 -7.71 -14.06
C ALA A 23 7.08 -6.65 -13.00
N ILE A 24 7.57 -5.47 -13.41
CA ILE A 24 7.82 -4.34 -12.51
C ILE A 24 6.52 -3.86 -11.86
N ALA A 25 5.44 -3.68 -12.63
CA ALA A 25 4.15 -3.24 -12.12
C ALA A 25 3.58 -4.22 -11.08
N VAL A 26 3.65 -5.52 -11.32
CA VAL A 26 3.20 -6.56 -10.37
C VAL A 26 4.04 -6.56 -9.09
N PHE A 27 5.35 -6.40 -9.21
CA PHE A 27 6.27 -6.33 -8.07
C PHE A 27 5.97 -5.12 -7.17
N GLU A 28 5.85 -3.93 -7.75
CA GLU A 28 5.54 -2.70 -7.03
C GLU A 28 4.15 -2.75 -6.39
N PHE A 29 3.15 -3.28 -7.08
CA PHE A 29 1.81 -3.47 -6.54
C PHE A 29 1.80 -4.42 -5.34
N SER A 30 2.53 -5.54 -5.42
CA SER A 30 2.65 -6.49 -4.30
C SER A 30 3.34 -5.87 -3.09
N ARG A 31 4.38 -5.07 -3.31
CA ARG A 31 5.10 -4.34 -2.26
C ARG A 31 4.19 -3.33 -1.57
N MET A 32 3.46 -2.53 -2.34
CA MET A 32 2.49 -1.56 -1.84
C MET A 32 1.41 -2.24 -1.00
N ARG A 33 0.79 -3.31 -1.51
CA ARG A 33 -0.24 -4.06 -0.78
C ARG A 33 0.23 -4.52 0.61
N LYS A 34 1.45 -5.07 0.70
CA LYS A 34 2.03 -5.50 1.99
C LYS A 34 2.21 -4.32 2.96
N SER A 35 2.71 -3.19 2.48
CA SER A 35 2.91 -1.99 3.29
C SER A 35 1.58 -1.42 3.79
N VAL A 36 0.58 -1.28 2.92
CA VAL A 36 -0.78 -0.83 3.27
C VAL A 36 -1.38 -1.72 4.36
N THR A 37 -1.40 -3.03 4.14
CA THR A 37 -2.01 -3.97 5.11
C THR A 37 -1.31 -3.88 6.46
N ARG A 38 0.02 -3.82 6.50
CA ARG A 38 0.78 -3.74 7.75
C ARG A 38 0.49 -2.45 8.52
N LEU A 39 0.51 -1.30 7.84
CA LEU A 39 0.27 0.00 8.47
C LEU A 39 -1.17 0.13 8.97
N MET A 40 -2.15 -0.25 8.17
CA MET A 40 -3.56 -0.21 8.58
C MET A 40 -3.82 -1.12 9.78
N THR A 41 -3.32 -2.35 9.77
CA THR A 41 -3.53 -3.30 10.87
C THR A 41 -2.88 -2.78 12.15
N ALA A 42 -1.65 -2.26 12.09
CA ALA A 42 -0.96 -1.71 13.25
C ALA A 42 -1.72 -0.52 13.84
N ASN A 43 -2.14 0.44 13.01
CA ASN A 43 -2.86 1.63 13.45
C ASN A 43 -4.25 1.30 14.03
N ILE A 44 -5.02 0.43 13.38
CA ILE A 44 -6.33 0.01 13.88
C ILE A 44 -6.19 -0.71 15.24
N ASN A 45 -5.20 -1.59 15.38
CA ASN A 45 -4.95 -2.27 16.63
C ASN A 45 -4.54 -1.28 17.75
N SER A 46 -3.69 -0.31 17.47
CA SER A 46 -3.29 0.72 18.44
C SER A 46 -4.47 1.59 18.89
N ILE A 47 -5.35 2.02 17.96
CA ILE A 47 -6.56 2.79 18.29
C ILE A 47 -7.50 1.96 19.16
N ASN A 48 -7.78 0.72 18.78
CA ASN A 48 -8.67 -0.17 19.55
C ASN A 48 -8.12 -0.47 20.94
N THR A 49 -6.82 -0.71 21.05
CA THR A 49 -6.15 -0.98 22.32
C THR A 49 -6.18 0.25 23.21
N SER A 50 -5.92 1.44 22.67
CA SER A 50 -5.99 2.70 23.39
C SER A 50 -7.41 2.96 23.94
N ARG A 51 -8.45 2.66 23.13
CA ARG A 51 -9.84 2.76 23.57
C ARG A 51 -10.16 1.80 24.72
N LYS A 52 -9.80 0.52 24.58
CA LYS A 52 -10.01 -0.48 25.63
C LYS A 52 -9.31 -0.11 26.95
N LEU A 53 -8.09 0.43 26.84
CA LEU A 53 -7.35 0.93 27.99
C LEU A 53 -8.08 2.11 28.66
N MET A 54 -8.73 2.97 27.88
CA MET A 54 -9.55 4.06 28.38
C MET A 54 -10.80 3.55 29.11
N GLU A 55 -11.55 2.66 28.48
CA GLU A 55 -12.75 2.06 29.05
C GLU A 55 -12.44 1.39 30.39
N LEU A 56 -11.39 0.58 30.45
CA LEU A 56 -10.95 -0.11 31.67
C LEU A 56 -10.58 0.87 32.79
N THR A 57 -9.84 1.93 32.48
CA THR A 57 -9.45 2.94 33.50
C THR A 57 -10.65 3.75 34.02
N GLU A 58 -11.62 4.04 33.15
CA GLU A 58 -12.85 4.75 33.53
C GLU A 58 -13.74 3.87 34.43
N GLU A 59 -13.84 2.58 34.10
CA GLU A 59 -14.54 1.59 34.94
C GLU A 59 -13.97 1.57 36.36
N TYR A 60 -12.64 1.45 36.50
CA TYR A 60 -11.97 1.47 37.82
C TYR A 60 -12.17 2.80 38.54
N ASN A 61 -12.04 3.91 37.87
CA ASN A 61 -12.23 5.21 38.50
C ASN A 61 -13.68 5.41 38.98
N PHE A 62 -14.66 4.92 38.21
CA PHE A 62 -16.07 4.96 38.59
C PHE A 62 -16.34 4.13 39.86
N ILE A 63 -15.80 2.91 39.92
CA ILE A 63 -15.91 2.05 41.10
C ILE A 63 -15.30 2.70 42.32
N LEU A 64 -14.11 3.31 42.20
CA LEU A 64 -13.44 4.00 43.32
C LEU A 64 -14.21 5.25 43.79
N LEU A 65 -14.70 6.04 42.84
CA LEU A 65 -15.50 7.22 43.16
C LEU A 65 -16.78 6.84 43.92
N GLY A 66 -17.48 5.81 43.41
CA GLY A 66 -18.69 5.29 44.09
C GLY A 66 -18.40 4.84 45.52
N ARG A 67 -17.28 4.18 45.77
CA ARG A 67 -16.89 3.77 47.13
C ARG A 67 -16.48 4.92 48.04
N VAL A 68 -15.93 5.99 47.50
CA VAL A 68 -15.58 7.18 48.27
C VAL A 68 -16.81 7.92 48.71
N ILE A 69 -17.83 8.05 47.83
CA ILE A 69 -19.03 8.90 48.04
C ILE A 69 -20.17 8.11 48.68
N ILE A 70 -20.43 6.86 48.25
CA ILE A 70 -21.60 6.06 48.58
C ILE A 70 -21.18 5.06 49.64
N ASP A 71 -21.05 5.26 50.78
CA ASP A 71 -20.94 4.42 51.98
C ASP A 71 -20.16 3.07 51.89
N SER A 72 -19.44 2.80 52.96
CA SER A 72 -18.54 1.69 53.20
C SER A 72 -19.18 0.29 53.34
N SER A 73 -20.51 0.15 53.21
CA SER A 73 -21.22 -1.12 53.35
C SER A 73 -21.17 -1.99 52.10
N ILE A 74 -20.77 -1.44 50.96
CA ILE A 74 -20.49 -2.24 49.74
C ILE A 74 -19.17 -2.97 49.99
N LYS A 75 -19.24 -4.30 50.17
CA LYS A 75 -18.09 -5.18 50.33
C LYS A 75 -17.06 -4.79 49.28
N ALA A 76 -15.88 -4.36 49.74
CA ALA A 76 -14.77 -4.03 48.88
C ALA A 76 -14.33 -5.34 48.21
N GLU A 77 -14.88 -5.68 47.05
CA GLU A 77 -14.16 -6.53 46.15
C GLU A 77 -12.79 -5.88 45.94
N GLU A 78 -11.73 -6.63 46.19
CA GLU A 78 -10.38 -6.15 46.01
C GLU A 78 -10.33 -5.60 44.57
N ILE A 79 -9.93 -4.33 44.42
CA ILE A 79 -9.51 -3.83 43.14
C ILE A 79 -8.19 -4.52 42.87
N LEU A 80 -8.29 -5.71 42.33
CA LEU A 80 -7.15 -6.51 41.95
C LEU A 80 -6.50 -5.89 40.73
N TYR A 81 -5.20 -6.06 40.64
CA TYR A 81 -4.44 -5.80 39.43
C TYR A 81 -5.11 -6.51 38.25
N ASP A 82 -5.36 -5.76 37.19
CA ASP A 82 -5.99 -6.30 35.99
C ASP A 82 -4.92 -6.51 34.91
N GLU A 83 -4.59 -7.77 34.65
CA GLU A 83 -3.59 -8.18 33.66
C GLU A 83 -3.88 -7.62 32.26
N ARG A 84 -5.13 -7.27 31.95
CA ARG A 84 -5.50 -6.65 30.67
C ARG A 84 -4.75 -5.35 30.39
N PHE A 85 -4.34 -4.61 31.43
CA PHE A 85 -3.54 -3.39 31.25
C PHE A 85 -2.17 -3.70 30.66
N ASP A 86 -1.49 -4.72 31.16
CA ASP A 86 -0.18 -5.08 30.64
C ASP A 86 -0.28 -5.62 29.22
N GLU A 87 -1.30 -6.42 28.92
CA GLU A 87 -1.56 -6.87 27.54
C GLU A 87 -1.78 -5.69 26.60
N TYR A 88 -2.55 -4.68 27.01
CA TYR A 88 -2.83 -3.51 26.19
C TYR A 88 -1.58 -2.65 25.97
N ILE A 89 -0.77 -2.42 27.03
CA ILE A 89 0.49 -1.69 26.93
C ILE A 89 1.50 -2.45 26.06
N ALA A 90 1.62 -3.76 26.22
CA ALA A 90 2.47 -4.60 25.40
C ALA A 90 2.04 -4.59 23.93
N SER A 91 0.72 -4.63 23.67
CA SER A 91 0.16 -4.55 22.32
C SER A 91 0.46 -3.20 21.67
N ILE A 92 0.33 -2.09 22.41
CA ILE A 92 0.69 -0.76 21.92
C ILE A 92 2.17 -0.72 21.57
N ARG A 93 3.06 -1.16 22.45
CA ARG A 93 4.52 -1.18 22.24
C ARG A 93 4.95 -1.99 21.02
N LYS A 94 4.23 -3.04 20.68
CA LYS A 94 4.52 -3.89 19.52
C LYS A 94 4.15 -3.23 18.18
N ASN A 95 3.21 -2.29 18.19
CA ASN A 95 2.59 -1.74 16.97
C ASN A 95 3.04 -0.30 16.66
N PHE A 96 4.12 0.21 17.28
CA PHE A 96 4.60 1.57 17.01
C PHE A 96 5.05 1.76 15.57
N THR A 97 4.65 2.90 15.03
CA THR A 97 5.03 3.34 13.68
C THR A 97 6.13 4.40 13.73
N ASN A 98 6.26 5.11 14.86
CA ASN A 98 7.26 6.18 15.03
C ASN A 98 7.76 6.30 16.49
N ASP A 99 8.85 7.06 16.68
CA ASP A 99 9.49 7.26 17.99
C ASP A 99 8.63 8.08 18.95
N SER A 100 7.79 8.99 18.46
CA SER A 100 6.88 9.78 19.29
C SER A 100 5.79 8.92 19.93
N GLU A 101 5.25 7.96 19.19
CA GLU A 101 4.32 6.95 19.72
C GLU A 101 4.97 6.11 20.81
N ARG A 102 6.23 5.69 20.59
CA ARG A 102 6.99 4.92 21.58
C ARG A 102 7.17 5.71 22.87
N ALA A 103 7.64 6.97 22.79
CA ALA A 103 7.86 7.82 23.96
C ALA A 103 6.56 8.09 24.72
N THR A 104 5.44 8.30 24.02
CA THR A 104 4.14 8.51 24.64
C THR A 104 3.61 7.24 25.31
N ALA A 105 3.82 6.07 24.72
CA ALA A 105 3.45 4.80 25.32
C ALA A 105 4.30 4.44 26.56
N ASP A 106 5.58 4.78 26.57
CA ASP A 106 6.43 4.63 27.76
C ASP A 106 5.97 5.57 28.88
N SER A 107 5.58 6.81 28.55
CA SER A 107 4.97 7.75 29.48
C SER A 107 3.63 7.24 30.02
N LEU A 108 2.81 6.63 29.17
CA LEU A 108 1.56 5.98 29.57
C LEU A 108 1.83 4.81 30.52
N ALA A 109 2.77 3.94 30.21
CA ALA A 109 3.13 2.81 31.08
C ALA A 109 3.63 3.28 32.45
N HIS A 110 4.47 4.31 32.49
CA HIS A 110 4.94 4.93 33.74
C HIS A 110 3.78 5.55 34.54
N SER A 111 2.91 6.30 33.87
CA SER A 111 1.74 6.90 34.51
C SER A 111 0.78 5.83 35.05
N TYR A 112 0.61 4.73 34.34
CA TYR A 112 -0.16 3.59 34.80
C TYR A 112 0.45 2.94 36.05
N SER A 113 1.76 2.73 36.10
CA SER A 113 2.42 2.19 37.28
C SER A 113 2.22 3.10 38.51
N ARG A 114 2.26 4.43 38.34
CA ARG A 114 1.94 5.38 39.41
C ARG A 114 0.48 5.27 39.84
N TYR A 115 -0.46 5.13 38.91
CA TYR A 115 -1.86 4.93 39.21
C TYR A 115 -2.10 3.66 40.02
N LEU A 116 -1.49 2.54 39.64
CA LEU A 116 -1.56 1.27 40.39
C LEU A 116 -0.98 1.40 41.81
N ALA A 117 0.15 2.11 41.97
CA ALA A 117 0.74 2.34 43.28
C ALA A 117 -0.19 3.09 44.24
N VAL A 118 -0.98 4.05 43.72
CA VAL A 118 -2.00 4.77 44.50
C VAL A 118 -3.18 3.86 44.82
N ILE A 119 -3.66 3.08 43.83
CA ILE A 119 -4.79 2.15 44.02
C ILE A 119 -4.47 1.05 45.02
N SER A 120 -3.24 0.56 45.08
CA SER A 120 -2.86 -0.48 46.04
C SER A 120 -3.13 -0.10 47.49
N ASN A 121 -3.15 1.20 47.79
CA ASN A 121 -3.49 1.72 49.13
C ASN A 121 -4.99 1.88 49.36
N SER A 122 -5.83 1.71 48.33
CA SER A 122 -7.27 2.01 48.41
C SER A 122 -7.96 1.22 49.52
N ARG A 123 -7.57 -0.03 49.76
CA ARG A 123 -8.16 -0.90 50.81
C ARG A 123 -8.01 -0.27 52.20
N ALA A 124 -6.82 0.21 52.55
CA ALA A 124 -6.55 0.82 53.83
C ALA A 124 -7.29 2.15 53.97
N VAL A 125 -7.39 2.94 52.90
CA VAL A 125 -8.09 4.21 52.86
C VAL A 125 -9.60 4.03 53.02
N MET A 126 -10.18 3.01 52.41
CA MET A 126 -11.63 2.74 52.49
C MET A 126 -12.09 2.33 53.89
N GLN A 127 -11.18 1.97 54.80
CA GLN A 127 -11.47 1.69 56.22
C GLN A 127 -11.51 2.98 57.08
N GLN A 128 -11.09 4.12 56.53
CA GLN A 128 -11.05 5.40 57.23
C GLN A 128 -12.38 6.13 57.12
N ASP A 129 -12.47 7.26 57.82
CA ASP A 129 -13.67 8.13 57.74
C ASP A 129 -13.85 8.72 56.35
N TYR A 130 -15.02 9.31 56.15
CA TYR A 130 -15.39 9.95 54.87
C TYR A 130 -14.41 11.06 54.46
N GLN A 131 -13.96 11.89 55.44
CA GLN A 131 -13.09 13.03 55.14
C GLN A 131 -11.72 12.55 54.64
N ALA A 132 -11.15 11.54 55.23
CA ALA A 132 -9.88 10.94 54.80
C ALA A 132 -9.99 10.25 53.44
N ARG A 133 -11.10 9.53 53.18
CA ARG A 133 -11.37 8.93 51.87
C ARG A 133 -11.49 10.00 50.78
N LYS A 134 -12.22 11.08 51.05
CA LYS A 134 -12.37 12.20 50.13
C LYS A 134 -11.04 12.87 49.85
N GLU A 135 -10.26 13.16 50.86
CA GLU A 135 -8.94 13.79 50.71
C GLU A 135 -7.98 12.91 49.88
N TRP A 136 -7.94 11.61 50.14
CA TRP A 136 -7.16 10.68 49.35
C TRP A 136 -7.61 10.67 47.88
N TYR A 137 -8.92 10.63 47.62
CA TYR A 137 -9.44 10.66 46.27
C TYR A 137 -9.04 11.93 45.51
N GLU A 138 -9.23 13.09 46.15
CA GLU A 138 -8.94 14.40 45.53
C GLU A 138 -7.44 14.68 45.38
N LYS A 139 -6.64 14.37 46.39
CA LYS A 139 -5.20 14.74 46.41
C LYS A 139 -4.25 13.65 45.90
N SER A 140 -4.61 12.37 46.02
CA SER A 140 -3.74 11.27 45.63
C SER A 140 -4.19 10.58 44.36
N LEU A 141 -5.48 10.24 44.26
CA LEU A 141 -5.98 9.46 43.10
C LEU A 141 -6.27 10.36 41.89
N THR A 142 -6.97 11.45 42.05
CA THR A 142 -7.37 12.33 40.93
C THR A 142 -6.18 12.85 40.10
N PRO A 143 -5.06 13.29 40.67
CA PRO A 143 -3.91 13.73 39.91
C PRO A 143 -3.33 12.62 39.02
N VAL A 144 -3.09 11.41 39.56
CA VAL A 144 -2.51 10.28 38.82
C VAL A 144 -3.49 9.75 37.77
N TYR A 145 -4.79 9.77 38.05
CA TYR A 145 -5.83 9.41 37.07
C TYR A 145 -5.88 10.44 35.92
N THR A 146 -5.74 11.72 36.24
CA THR A 146 -5.74 12.81 35.23
C THR A 146 -4.50 12.68 34.31
N ASP A 147 -3.32 12.42 34.90
CA ASP A 147 -2.09 12.18 34.11
C ASP A 147 -2.26 10.98 33.20
N LEU A 148 -2.77 9.86 33.71
CA LEU A 148 -3.02 8.65 32.95
C LEU A 148 -3.99 8.90 31.78
N ARG A 149 -5.08 9.64 32.04
CA ARG A 149 -6.05 10.03 31.04
C ARG A 149 -5.45 10.93 29.95
N LYS A 150 -4.57 11.86 30.34
CA LYS A 150 -3.85 12.73 29.41
C LYS A 150 -2.98 11.91 28.46
N TYR A 151 -2.09 11.05 28.96
CA TYR A 151 -1.22 10.25 28.11
C TYR A 151 -1.98 9.28 27.21
N LYS A 152 -3.10 8.71 27.67
CA LYS A 152 -4.00 7.92 26.83
C LYS A 152 -4.57 8.72 25.67
N LYS A 153 -5.04 9.95 25.95
CA LYS A 153 -5.57 10.86 24.93
C LYS A 153 -4.48 11.25 23.93
N ASP A 154 -3.29 11.58 24.41
CA ASP A 154 -2.16 11.98 23.57
C ASP A 154 -1.75 10.81 22.65
N LEU A 155 -1.68 9.57 23.16
CA LEU A 155 -1.41 8.40 22.36
C LEU A 155 -2.50 8.18 21.29
N GLY A 156 -3.77 8.32 21.64
CA GLY A 156 -4.88 8.22 20.69
C GLY A 156 -4.80 9.25 19.57
N MET A 157 -4.47 10.50 19.89
CA MET A 157 -4.27 11.57 18.90
C MET A 157 -3.07 11.30 17.99
N LEU A 158 -1.94 10.86 18.54
CA LEU A 158 -0.74 10.53 17.76
C LEU A 158 -1.03 9.38 16.78
N THR A 159 -1.71 8.34 17.24
CA THR A 159 -2.08 7.21 16.38
C THR A 159 -3.03 7.61 15.26
N GLN A 160 -4.00 8.52 15.55
CA GLN A 160 -4.88 9.06 14.50
C GLN A 160 -4.12 9.92 13.50
N THR A 161 -3.19 10.76 13.99
CA THR A 161 -2.34 11.58 13.11
C THR A 161 -1.44 10.71 12.25
N ALA A 162 -0.82 9.68 12.81
CA ALA A 162 -0.03 8.70 12.07
C ALA A 162 -0.87 7.98 11.00
N LEU A 163 -2.12 7.62 11.31
CA LEU A 163 -3.02 7.02 10.32
C LEU A 163 -3.33 7.99 9.17
N ALA A 164 -3.55 9.27 9.46
CA ALA A 164 -3.79 10.29 8.44
C ALA A 164 -2.55 10.50 7.55
N GLN A 165 -1.35 10.61 8.13
CA GLN A 165 -0.10 10.72 7.40
C GLN A 165 0.18 9.49 6.55
N ASN A 166 0.02 8.29 7.11
CA ASN A 166 0.17 7.03 6.39
C ASN A 166 -0.83 6.92 5.23
N SER A 167 -2.06 7.45 5.39
CA SER A 167 -3.05 7.49 4.30
C SER A 167 -2.56 8.34 3.12
N THR A 168 -1.90 9.47 3.37
CA THR A 168 -1.31 10.32 2.33
C THR A 168 -0.14 9.60 1.64
N GLU A 169 0.76 8.98 2.41
CA GLU A 169 1.87 8.19 1.86
C GLU A 169 1.35 7.00 1.03
N LEU A 170 0.24 6.38 1.43
CA LEU A 170 -0.42 5.32 0.69
C LEU A 170 -0.99 5.82 -0.64
N GLN A 171 -1.58 6.99 -0.66
CA GLN A 171 -2.08 7.61 -1.88
C GLN A 171 -0.95 7.93 -2.85
N GLU A 172 0.16 8.49 -2.37
CA GLU A 172 1.36 8.72 -3.19
C GLU A 172 1.98 7.39 -3.67
N GLY A 173 2.06 6.39 -2.80
CA GLY A 173 2.53 5.05 -3.12
C GLY A 173 1.66 4.37 -4.19
N TYR A 174 0.34 4.59 -4.16
CA TYR A 174 -0.59 4.10 -5.17
C TYR A 174 -0.28 4.71 -6.55
N TYR A 175 -0.11 6.02 -6.65
CA TYR A 175 0.29 6.67 -7.90
C TYR A 175 1.63 6.18 -8.40
N ARG A 176 2.62 6.04 -7.52
CA ARG A 176 3.95 5.51 -7.86
C ARG A 176 3.90 4.06 -8.37
N SER A 177 3.00 3.25 -7.84
CA SER A 177 2.81 1.86 -8.24
C SER A 177 2.07 1.70 -9.57
N ILE A 178 1.13 2.58 -9.87
CA ILE A 178 0.34 2.53 -11.12
C ILE A 178 1.06 3.19 -12.29
N MET A 179 1.86 4.23 -12.05
CA MET A 179 2.56 4.98 -13.11
C MET A 179 3.39 4.10 -14.05
N PRO A 180 4.21 3.13 -13.59
CA PRO A 180 4.93 2.23 -14.49
C PRO A 180 4.00 1.46 -15.44
N GLY A 181 2.83 1.03 -14.94
CA GLY A 181 1.82 0.36 -15.76
C GLY A 181 1.22 1.25 -16.83
N ILE A 182 0.86 2.48 -16.48
CA ILE A 182 0.32 3.47 -17.43
C ILE A 182 1.36 3.80 -18.51
N ILE A 183 2.61 4.03 -18.10
CA ILE A 183 3.71 4.30 -19.05
C ILE A 183 3.93 3.10 -19.97
N ALA A 184 3.91 1.87 -19.44
CA ALA A 184 4.07 0.65 -20.23
C ALA A 184 2.98 0.51 -21.29
N VAL A 185 1.72 0.79 -20.95
CA VAL A 185 0.59 0.77 -21.89
C VAL A 185 0.79 1.85 -22.99
N GLY A 186 1.16 3.06 -22.59
CA GLY A 186 1.41 4.15 -23.54
C GLY A 186 2.55 3.81 -24.52
N VAL A 187 3.69 3.34 -24.00
CA VAL A 187 4.82 2.88 -24.83
C VAL A 187 4.41 1.69 -25.70
N GLY A 188 3.65 0.75 -25.19
CA GLY A 188 3.13 -0.39 -25.93
C GLY A 188 2.30 0.04 -27.14
N ILE A 189 1.39 0.99 -26.97
CA ILE A 189 0.57 1.53 -28.07
C ILE A 189 1.46 2.16 -29.15
N VAL A 190 2.43 3.00 -28.75
CA VAL A 190 3.36 3.63 -29.70
C VAL A 190 4.15 2.56 -30.47
N LEU A 191 4.67 1.53 -29.78
CA LEU A 191 5.41 0.45 -30.41
C LEU A 191 4.54 -0.35 -31.39
N VAL A 192 3.29 -0.63 -31.07
CA VAL A 192 2.34 -1.31 -31.99
C VAL A 192 2.10 -0.47 -33.24
N LEU A 193 1.92 0.85 -33.10
CA LEU A 193 1.73 1.74 -34.26
C LEU A 193 2.98 1.80 -35.13
N LEU A 194 4.16 1.92 -34.55
CA LEU A 194 5.43 1.87 -35.28
C LEU A 194 5.62 0.54 -35.99
N PHE A 195 5.27 -0.57 -35.35
CA PHE A 195 5.37 -1.88 -35.93
C PHE A 195 4.36 -2.10 -37.08
N HIS A 196 3.14 -1.59 -36.92
CA HIS A 196 2.15 -1.57 -37.98
C HIS A 196 2.64 -0.79 -39.21
N PHE A 197 3.21 0.41 -39.00
CA PHE A 197 3.82 1.20 -40.05
C PHE A 197 4.97 0.45 -40.74
N PHE A 198 5.83 -0.21 -39.96
CA PHE A 198 6.93 -1.01 -40.48
C PHE A 198 6.45 -2.16 -41.35
N ILE A 199 5.47 -2.95 -40.91
CA ILE A 199 4.92 -4.06 -41.70
C ILE A 199 4.28 -3.53 -42.98
N ASN A 200 3.49 -2.47 -42.90
CA ASN A 200 2.84 -1.89 -44.05
C ASN A 200 3.84 -1.39 -45.09
N SER A 201 4.87 -0.68 -44.68
CA SER A 201 5.87 -0.09 -45.56
C SER A 201 6.85 -1.12 -46.17
N PHE A 202 7.32 -2.08 -45.38
CA PHE A 202 8.40 -2.99 -45.79
C PHE A 202 7.90 -4.36 -46.25
N VAL A 203 6.64 -4.71 -46.01
CA VAL A 203 6.10 -6.01 -46.37
C VAL A 203 4.90 -5.89 -47.30
N ILE A 204 3.84 -5.20 -46.80
CA ILE A 204 2.56 -5.16 -47.54
C ILE A 204 2.68 -4.36 -48.83
N THR A 205 3.24 -3.16 -48.76
CA THR A 205 3.37 -2.28 -49.93
C THR A 205 4.21 -2.92 -51.06
N PRO A 206 5.38 -3.49 -50.81
CA PRO A 206 6.13 -4.23 -51.83
C PRO A 206 5.35 -5.41 -52.45
N LEU A 207 4.69 -6.22 -51.61
CA LEU A 207 3.86 -7.33 -52.11
C LEU A 207 2.74 -6.87 -53.02
N LEU A 208 2.06 -5.76 -52.65
CA LEU A 208 1.02 -5.17 -53.48
C LEU A 208 1.58 -4.62 -54.81
N LYS A 209 2.80 -4.05 -54.83
CA LYS A 209 3.47 -3.59 -56.04
C LYS A 209 3.76 -4.78 -56.99
N ILE A 210 4.30 -5.85 -56.47
CA ILE A 210 4.58 -7.10 -57.26
C ILE A 210 3.28 -7.65 -57.82
N SER A 211 2.25 -7.82 -56.97
CA SER A 211 0.93 -8.34 -57.39
C SER A 211 0.31 -7.49 -58.48
N LYS A 212 0.36 -6.16 -58.37
CA LYS A 212 -0.15 -5.22 -59.38
C LYS A 212 0.64 -5.28 -60.67
N GLY A 213 1.98 -5.43 -60.56
CA GLY A 213 2.85 -5.63 -61.74
C GLY A 213 2.50 -6.89 -62.53
N ILE A 214 2.33 -8.02 -61.83
CA ILE A 214 1.92 -9.30 -62.43
C ILE A 214 0.54 -9.14 -63.12
N LYS A 215 -0.42 -8.51 -62.42
CA LYS A 215 -1.76 -8.28 -62.96
C LYS A 215 -1.73 -7.42 -64.22
N ASN A 216 -0.95 -6.35 -64.22
CA ASN A 216 -0.79 -5.46 -65.37
C ASN A 216 -0.21 -6.17 -66.59
N TYR A 217 0.81 -7.04 -66.39
CA TYR A 217 1.37 -7.87 -67.45
C TYR A 217 0.32 -8.82 -68.03
N ARG A 218 -0.40 -9.55 -67.15
CA ARG A 218 -1.35 -10.58 -67.59
C ARG A 218 -2.58 -10.01 -68.32
N GLU A 219 -3.16 -8.89 -67.81
CA GLU A 219 -4.41 -8.37 -68.31
C GLU A 219 -4.22 -7.33 -69.45
N PHE A 220 -3.16 -6.52 -69.36
CA PHE A 220 -2.93 -5.41 -70.26
C PHE A 220 -1.70 -5.55 -71.17
N ARG A 221 -0.97 -6.69 -71.06
CA ARG A 221 0.30 -6.94 -71.81
C ARG A 221 1.35 -5.81 -71.61
N LYS A 222 1.35 -5.14 -70.48
CA LYS A 222 2.33 -4.09 -70.16
C LYS A 222 3.61 -4.73 -69.61
N SER A 223 4.78 -4.19 -69.97
CA SER A 223 6.06 -4.64 -69.44
C SER A 223 6.09 -4.62 -67.91
N TYR A 224 6.69 -5.61 -67.29
CA TYR A 224 6.86 -5.66 -65.86
C TYR A 224 8.02 -4.75 -65.41
N THR A 225 7.70 -3.62 -64.77
CA THR A 225 8.67 -2.59 -64.39
C THR A 225 8.72 -2.33 -62.91
N VAL A 226 8.34 -3.32 -62.09
CA VAL A 226 8.35 -3.16 -60.64
C VAL A 226 9.79 -3.12 -60.12
N THR A 227 10.12 -2.09 -59.40
CA THR A 227 11.37 -1.90 -58.65
C THR A 227 11.09 -1.82 -57.16
N LEU A 228 11.86 -2.52 -56.34
CA LEU A 228 11.83 -2.44 -54.87
C LEU A 228 13.18 -1.89 -54.41
N ASP A 229 13.14 -1.06 -53.37
CA ASP A 229 14.33 -0.50 -52.72
C ASP A 229 14.81 -1.36 -51.56
N ASN A 230 14.37 -2.60 -51.53
CA ASN A 230 14.68 -3.54 -50.45
C ASN A 230 15.76 -4.54 -50.92
N ASP A 231 16.68 -4.88 -50.03
CA ASP A 231 17.65 -5.97 -50.22
C ASP A 231 17.25 -7.15 -49.31
N ASP A 232 16.14 -7.81 -49.69
CA ASP A 232 15.55 -8.90 -48.91
C ASP A 232 14.78 -9.90 -49.81
N GLU A 233 14.14 -10.91 -49.19
CA GLU A 233 13.44 -11.96 -49.89
C GLU A 233 12.33 -11.49 -50.84
N LEU A 234 11.79 -10.28 -50.65
CA LEU A 234 10.80 -9.69 -51.55
C LEU A 234 11.45 -9.15 -52.82
N ASP A 235 12.68 -8.66 -52.72
CA ASP A 235 13.43 -8.23 -53.90
C ASP A 235 13.90 -9.43 -54.71
N ASP A 236 14.37 -10.49 -54.05
CA ASP A 236 14.68 -11.77 -54.69
C ASP A 236 13.46 -12.31 -55.47
N MET A 237 12.28 -12.34 -54.81
CA MET A 237 11.04 -12.78 -55.42
C MET A 237 10.65 -11.87 -56.62
N ASN A 238 10.84 -10.56 -56.51
CA ASN A 238 10.59 -9.62 -57.59
C ASN A 238 11.49 -9.85 -58.80
N GLY A 239 12.78 -10.20 -58.53
CA GLY A 239 13.74 -10.59 -59.59
C GLY A 239 13.36 -11.89 -60.31
N GLU A 240 12.97 -12.93 -59.54
CA GLU A 240 12.48 -14.17 -60.14
C GLU A 240 11.22 -13.98 -60.99
N VAL A 241 10.25 -13.20 -60.52
CA VAL A 241 9.03 -12.87 -61.27
C VAL A 241 9.39 -12.17 -62.56
N ARG A 242 10.36 -11.24 -62.51
CA ARG A 242 10.84 -10.54 -63.71
C ARG A 242 11.44 -11.48 -64.72
N SER A 243 12.35 -12.38 -64.30
CA SER A 243 12.96 -13.39 -65.18
C SER A 243 11.91 -14.25 -65.86
N ILE A 244 10.93 -14.78 -65.13
CA ILE A 244 9.87 -15.62 -65.68
C ILE A 244 9.02 -14.86 -66.73
N ILE A 245 8.79 -13.55 -66.53
CA ILE A 245 8.01 -12.74 -67.44
C ILE A 245 8.79 -12.35 -68.70
N GLU A 246 10.11 -12.15 -68.59
CA GLU A 246 11.00 -11.80 -69.70
C GLU A 246 11.36 -13.03 -70.60
N GLU A 247 11.29 -14.24 -70.05
CA GLU A 247 11.54 -15.50 -70.78
C GLU A 247 10.31 -15.98 -71.59
N ASN A 248 9.13 -15.46 -71.38
CA ASN A 248 7.88 -15.79 -72.06
C ASN A 248 7.42 -14.68 -73.02
#